data_c17127afbeb4fdd7223ee64af91c09c4
#
_entry.id   c17127afbeb4fdd7223ee64af91c09c4
#
_cell.length_a   1.000
_cell.length_b   1.000
_cell.length_c   1.000
_cell.angle_alpha   90.00
_cell.angle_beta   90.00
_cell.angle_gamma   90.00
#
_symmetry.space_group_name_H-M   'P 1'
#
loop_
_entity.id
_entity.type
_entity.pdbx_description
1 polymer ?
#
loop_
_entity_poly.entity_id
_entity_poly.type
_entity_poly.pdbx_seq_one_letter_code
_entity_poly.pdbx_strand_id
1 'polypeptide(L)'
;MYEISVEHSFAAGHALRGYKGKCENVHGHNYKICVTVAGEKLNATGLLIDFIDLRAALRELAERLDHRFMNDVPPFDAINPSAENMAKYFSDGIDAQVRPHGVRVASVKVWETDTTSATFIPPAS
;
A
#
# COMPACT_ATOMS: atom_id res chain seq x y z
N MET A 1 22.20 6.78 2.93
CA MET A 1 20.77 6.42 2.90
C MET A 1 20.58 5.09 2.24
N TYR A 2 19.74 4.24 2.82
CA TYR A 2 19.38 2.95 2.26
C TYR A 2 17.89 2.92 1.99
N GLU A 3 17.50 2.17 0.97
CA GLU A 3 16.09 1.86 0.70
C GLU A 3 15.94 0.36 0.50
N ILE A 4 14.87 -0.20 1.05
CA ILE A 4 14.48 -1.58 0.75
C ILE A 4 13.01 -1.62 0.38
N SER A 5 12.60 -2.64 -0.37
CA SER A 5 11.23 -2.80 -0.84
C SER A 5 10.75 -4.23 -0.66
N VAL A 6 9.47 -4.38 -0.40
CA VAL A 6 8.76 -5.67 -0.47
C VAL A 6 7.50 -5.52 -1.30
N GLU A 7 7.03 -6.62 -1.86
CA GLU A 7 5.81 -6.67 -2.66
C GLU A 7 4.85 -7.69 -2.08
N HIS A 8 3.55 -7.43 -2.28
CA HIS A 8 2.49 -8.35 -1.91
C HIS A 8 1.32 -8.15 -2.86
N SER A 9 0.65 -9.25 -3.22
CA SER A 9 -0.52 -9.20 -4.10
C SER A 9 -1.74 -9.70 -3.37
N PHE A 10 -2.90 -9.11 -3.70
CA PHE A 10 -4.19 -9.55 -3.19
C PHE A 10 -5.27 -9.26 -4.21
N ALA A 11 -6.42 -9.95 -4.07
CA ALA A 11 -7.56 -9.77 -4.96
C ALA A 11 -8.68 -9.04 -4.22
N ALA A 12 -9.27 -8.03 -4.85
CA ALA A 12 -10.39 -7.30 -4.28
C ALA A 12 -11.26 -6.68 -5.37
N GLY A 13 -12.52 -6.39 -5.02
CA GLY A 13 -13.42 -5.66 -5.88
C GLY A 13 -13.52 -4.20 -5.46
N HIS A 14 -13.83 -3.34 -6.42
CA HIS A 14 -14.10 -1.94 -6.15
C HIS A 14 -15.04 -1.33 -7.19
N ALA A 15 -15.57 -0.15 -6.87
CA ALA A 15 -16.29 0.71 -7.78
C ALA A 15 -15.93 2.15 -7.48
N LEU A 16 -15.74 2.98 -8.51
CA LEU A 16 -15.43 4.40 -8.33
C LEU A 16 -16.73 5.22 -8.36
N ARG A 17 -17.06 5.85 -7.25
CA ARG A 17 -18.23 6.70 -7.11
C ARG A 17 -18.00 8.01 -7.84
N GLY A 18 -19.03 8.52 -8.53
CA GLY A 18 -18.96 9.78 -9.24
C GLY A 18 -18.17 9.73 -10.55
N TYR A 19 -17.69 8.57 -10.94
CA TYR A 19 -17.01 8.37 -12.21
C TYR A 19 -17.97 7.76 -13.23
N LYS A 20 -18.11 8.39 -14.40
CA LYS A 20 -18.97 7.89 -15.47
C LYS A 20 -18.18 6.97 -16.39
N GLY A 21 -18.60 5.70 -16.48
CA GLY A 21 -17.95 4.70 -17.33
C GLY A 21 -17.88 3.35 -16.64
N LYS A 22 -17.05 2.45 -17.17
CA LYS A 22 -16.95 1.08 -16.67
C LYS A 22 -16.49 1.01 -15.22
N CYS A 23 -15.66 1.96 -14.76
CA CYS A 23 -15.14 1.96 -13.40
C CYS A 23 -16.19 2.30 -12.34
N GLU A 24 -17.34 2.81 -12.73
CA GLU A 24 -18.47 3.03 -11.83
C GLU A 24 -19.15 1.72 -11.43
N ASN A 25 -19.01 0.67 -12.24
CA ASN A 25 -19.53 -0.65 -11.94
C ASN A 25 -18.56 -1.42 -11.06
N VAL A 26 -19.12 -2.34 -10.25
CA VAL A 26 -18.31 -3.25 -9.43
C VAL A 26 -17.47 -4.14 -10.34
N HIS A 27 -16.17 -4.16 -10.10
CA HIS A 27 -15.24 -5.04 -10.81
C HIS A 27 -14.08 -5.41 -9.90
N GLY A 28 -13.38 -6.47 -10.25
CA GLY A 28 -12.28 -6.99 -9.44
C GLY A 28 -10.94 -6.92 -10.16
N HIS A 29 -9.88 -6.81 -9.35
CA HIS A 29 -8.51 -6.82 -9.81
C HIS A 29 -7.63 -7.66 -8.89
N ASN A 30 -6.52 -8.14 -9.43
CA ASN A 30 -5.40 -8.61 -8.63
C ASN A 30 -4.44 -7.43 -8.45
N TYR A 31 -4.50 -6.83 -7.26
CA TYR A 31 -3.65 -5.68 -6.94
C TYR A 31 -2.28 -6.17 -6.51
N LYS A 32 -1.24 -5.45 -6.94
CA LYS A 32 0.11 -5.64 -6.39
C LYS A 32 0.54 -4.35 -5.71
N ILE A 33 1.03 -4.48 -4.49
CA ILE A 33 1.51 -3.36 -3.69
C ILE A 33 3.02 -3.51 -3.52
N CYS A 34 3.77 -2.45 -3.80
CA CYS A 34 5.19 -2.37 -3.49
C CYS A 34 5.41 -1.23 -2.50
N VAL A 35 5.90 -1.55 -1.31
CA VAL A 35 6.29 -0.53 -0.34
C VAL A 35 7.80 -0.42 -0.28
N THR A 36 8.30 0.81 -0.34
CA THR A 36 9.72 1.14 -0.19
C THR A 36 9.89 1.95 1.08
N VAL A 37 10.80 1.51 1.94
CA VAL A 37 11.16 2.24 3.16
C VAL A 37 12.60 2.71 3.07
N ALA A 38 12.91 3.82 3.75
CA ALA A 38 14.21 4.46 3.71
C ALA A 38 14.72 4.75 5.12
N GLY A 39 16.01 4.75 5.30
CA GLY A 39 16.67 5.12 6.55
C GLY A 39 18.17 5.27 6.38
N GLU A 40 18.79 5.85 7.39
CA GLU A 40 20.22 6.20 7.35
C GLU A 40 21.11 5.13 7.99
N LYS A 41 20.57 4.34 8.93
CA LYS A 41 21.37 3.46 9.78
C LYS A 41 20.92 2.02 9.67
N LEU A 42 21.89 1.12 9.62
CA LEU A 42 21.66 -0.32 9.71
C LEU A 42 21.71 -0.77 11.17
N ASN A 43 20.98 -1.82 11.49
CA ASN A 43 21.06 -2.44 12.82
C ASN A 43 22.33 -3.30 12.96
N ALA A 44 22.48 -3.98 14.11
CA ALA A 44 23.68 -4.77 14.40
C ALA A 44 23.91 -5.94 13.43
N THR A 45 22.85 -6.40 12.76
CA THR A 45 22.96 -7.47 11.75
C THR A 45 23.13 -6.95 10.33
N GLY A 46 23.25 -5.63 10.14
CA GLY A 46 23.43 -5.03 8.83
C GLY A 46 22.15 -4.83 8.05
N LEU A 47 20.99 -4.80 8.72
CA LEU A 47 19.69 -4.63 8.09
C LEU A 47 19.14 -3.24 8.41
N LEU A 48 18.49 -2.63 7.41
CA LEU A 48 17.70 -1.40 7.62
C LEU A 48 16.47 -1.71 8.47
N ILE A 49 15.73 -2.71 8.05
CA ILE A 49 14.65 -3.40 8.76
C ILE A 49 14.58 -4.80 8.14
N ASP A 50 14.16 -5.79 8.91
CA ASP A 50 14.00 -7.14 8.38
C ASP A 50 12.87 -7.17 7.33
N PHE A 51 13.12 -7.78 6.18
CA PHE A 51 12.08 -7.96 5.16
C PHE A 51 10.84 -8.67 5.70
N ILE A 52 11.02 -9.59 6.66
CA ILE A 52 9.90 -10.30 7.29
C ILE A 52 8.98 -9.32 8.02
N ASP A 53 9.55 -8.39 8.77
CA ASP A 53 8.78 -7.40 9.53
C ASP A 53 8.06 -6.42 8.59
N LEU A 54 8.75 -5.97 7.54
CA LEU A 54 8.14 -5.07 6.56
C LEU A 54 7.01 -5.76 5.79
N ARG A 55 7.24 -7.02 5.39
CA ARG A 55 6.22 -7.79 4.68
C ARG A 55 5.02 -8.08 5.57
N ALA A 56 5.24 -8.33 6.87
CA ALA A 56 4.15 -8.53 7.82
C ALA A 56 3.26 -7.29 7.95
N ALA A 57 3.86 -6.10 8.00
CA ALA A 57 3.11 -4.84 8.05
C ALA A 57 2.26 -4.65 6.79
N LEU A 58 2.84 -4.91 5.62
CA LEU A 58 2.11 -4.82 4.35
C LEU A 58 0.98 -5.84 4.28
N ARG A 59 1.25 -7.08 4.65
CA ARG A 59 0.25 -8.16 4.60
C ARG A 59 -0.93 -7.89 5.53
N GLU A 60 -0.69 -7.38 6.72
CA GLU A 60 -1.75 -7.06 7.68
C GLU A 60 -2.77 -6.10 7.09
N LEU A 61 -2.31 -5.05 6.42
CA LEU A 61 -3.20 -4.09 5.76
C LEU A 61 -3.89 -4.70 4.54
N ALA A 62 -3.16 -5.49 3.75
CA ALA A 62 -3.72 -6.13 2.57
C ALA A 62 -4.82 -7.12 2.94
N GLU A 63 -4.67 -7.85 4.04
CA GLU A 63 -5.67 -8.84 4.50
C GLU A 63 -7.01 -8.19 4.85
N ARG A 64 -7.03 -6.92 5.24
CA ARG A 64 -8.27 -6.19 5.49
C ARG A 64 -9.10 -5.99 4.23
N LEU A 65 -8.46 -6.03 3.05
CA LEU A 65 -9.08 -5.77 1.75
C LEU A 65 -9.21 -7.02 0.90
N ASP A 66 -8.42 -8.06 1.20
CA ASP A 66 -8.32 -9.25 0.37
C ASP A 66 -9.66 -10.00 0.30
N HIS A 67 -10.08 -10.32 -0.92
CA HIS A 67 -11.34 -11.00 -1.21
C HIS A 67 -12.57 -10.24 -0.71
N ARG A 68 -12.50 -8.91 -0.61
CA ARG A 68 -13.60 -8.06 -0.17
C ARG A 68 -13.98 -7.04 -1.25
N PHE A 69 -15.19 -6.50 -1.12
CA PHE A 69 -15.59 -5.30 -1.81
C PHE A 69 -15.05 -4.10 -1.03
N MET A 70 -14.03 -3.43 -1.55
CA MET A 70 -13.31 -2.40 -0.80
C MET A 70 -14.20 -1.22 -0.41
N ASN A 71 -15.24 -0.91 -1.19
CA ASN A 71 -16.17 0.17 -0.87
C ASN A 71 -16.93 -0.04 0.45
N ASP A 72 -16.93 -1.26 0.99
CA ASP A 72 -17.53 -1.55 2.29
C ASP A 72 -16.53 -1.48 3.45
N VAL A 73 -15.25 -1.27 3.15
CA VAL A 73 -14.17 -1.32 4.16
C VAL A 73 -13.66 0.10 4.42
N PRO A 74 -13.73 0.62 5.67
CA PRO A 74 -13.14 1.92 5.97
C PRO A 74 -11.64 1.95 5.64
N PRO A 75 -11.10 3.05 5.08
CA PRO A 75 -11.76 4.33 4.81
C PRO A 75 -12.47 4.40 3.43
N PHE A 76 -12.53 3.30 2.71
CA PHE A 76 -13.05 3.27 1.34
C PHE A 76 -14.59 3.25 1.29
N ASP A 77 -15.24 3.20 2.43
CA ASP A 77 -16.68 3.47 2.55
C ASP A 77 -16.99 4.97 2.38
N ALA A 78 -16.01 5.83 2.62
CA ALA A 78 -16.15 7.29 2.54
C ALA A 78 -15.37 7.89 1.35
N ILE A 79 -14.20 7.34 1.01
CA ILE A 79 -13.39 7.80 -0.12
C ILE A 79 -13.30 6.70 -1.18
N ASN A 80 -13.11 7.08 -2.43
CA ASN A 80 -13.00 6.12 -3.52
C ASN A 80 -11.79 5.19 -3.34
N PRO A 81 -11.97 3.87 -3.55
CA PRO A 81 -10.86 2.92 -3.54
C PRO A 81 -10.11 2.93 -4.88
N SER A 82 -9.61 4.10 -5.27
CA SER A 82 -8.72 4.26 -6.41
C SER A 82 -7.33 3.75 -6.07
N ALA A 83 -6.51 3.46 -7.08
CA ALA A 83 -5.13 3.07 -6.85
C ALA A 83 -4.36 4.14 -6.07
N GLU A 84 -4.64 5.42 -6.34
CA GLU A 84 -4.02 6.55 -5.63
C GLU A 84 -4.39 6.56 -4.15
N ASN A 85 -5.67 6.45 -3.83
CA ASN A 85 -6.13 6.42 -2.44
C ASN A 85 -5.67 5.15 -1.71
N MET A 86 -5.58 4.02 -2.41
CA MET A 86 -5.02 2.80 -1.85
C MET A 86 -3.54 2.98 -1.51
N ALA A 87 -2.75 3.60 -2.40
CA ALA A 87 -1.34 3.85 -2.16
C ALA A 87 -1.13 4.69 -0.89
N LYS A 88 -1.93 5.73 -0.70
CA LYS A 88 -1.87 6.56 0.51
C LYS A 88 -2.28 5.77 1.76
N TYR A 89 -3.33 4.96 1.66
CA TYR A 89 -3.79 4.11 2.77
C TYR A 89 -2.68 3.17 3.25
N PHE A 90 -2.02 2.48 2.33
CA PHE A 90 -0.90 1.61 2.69
C PHE A 90 0.28 2.39 3.25
N SER A 91 0.60 3.53 2.66
CA SER A 91 1.70 4.38 3.14
C SER A 91 1.47 4.81 4.58
N ASP A 92 0.29 5.35 4.89
CA ASP A 92 -0.01 5.84 6.24
C ASP A 92 0.03 4.70 7.27
N GLY A 93 -0.56 3.56 6.95
CA GLY A 93 -0.62 2.42 7.87
C GLY A 93 0.73 1.76 8.11
N ILE A 94 1.55 1.63 7.07
CA ILE A 94 2.87 1.01 7.19
C ILE A 94 3.85 1.96 7.87
N ASP A 95 3.80 3.25 7.53
CA ASP A 95 4.71 4.24 8.13
C ASP A 95 4.60 4.24 9.65
N ALA A 96 3.38 4.18 10.18
CA ALA A 96 3.15 4.12 11.63
C ALA A 96 3.82 2.89 12.26
N GLN A 97 3.86 1.76 11.56
CA GLN A 97 4.45 0.52 12.08
C GLN A 97 5.97 0.48 11.97
N VAL A 98 6.56 1.14 10.98
CA VAL A 98 8.02 1.05 10.76
C VAL A 98 8.80 2.16 11.45
N ARG A 99 8.15 3.27 11.81
CA ARG A 99 8.83 4.39 12.50
C ARG A 99 9.59 3.99 13.76
N PRO A 100 9.07 3.10 14.62
CA PRO A 100 9.85 2.63 15.77
C PRO A 100 11.17 1.93 15.42
N HIS A 101 11.31 1.42 14.20
CA HIS A 101 12.56 0.83 13.71
C HIS A 101 13.56 1.86 13.17
N GLY A 102 13.22 3.16 13.20
CA GLY A 102 14.09 4.22 12.70
C GLY A 102 14.03 4.41 11.19
N VAL A 103 13.01 3.88 10.53
CA VAL A 103 12.81 4.02 9.09
C VAL A 103 11.47 4.68 8.79
N ARG A 104 11.31 5.13 7.55
CA ARG A 104 10.07 5.77 7.07
C ARG A 104 9.67 5.19 5.73
N VAL A 105 8.40 5.26 5.41
CA VAL A 105 7.94 4.93 4.06
C VAL A 105 8.43 6.01 3.10
N ALA A 106 9.14 5.61 2.07
CA ALA A 106 9.60 6.50 1.00
C ALA A 106 8.59 6.58 -0.13
N SER A 107 7.94 5.47 -0.48
CA SER A 107 6.89 5.43 -1.50
C SER A 107 6.09 4.14 -1.39
N VAL A 108 4.86 4.20 -1.89
CA VAL A 108 4.02 3.01 -2.11
C VAL A 108 3.50 3.05 -3.53
N LYS A 109 3.69 1.96 -4.25
CA LYS A 109 3.18 1.81 -5.61
C LYS A 109 2.11 0.72 -5.63
N VAL A 110 0.98 1.04 -6.24
CA VAL A 110 -0.16 0.11 -6.38
C VAL A 110 -0.40 -0.13 -7.85
N TRP A 111 -0.29 -1.39 -8.28
CA TRP A 111 -0.69 -1.81 -9.63
C TRP A 111 -2.12 -2.31 -9.57
N GLU A 112 -3.00 -1.67 -10.32
CA GLU A 112 -4.36 -2.13 -10.54
C GLU A 112 -4.40 -3.23 -11.61
N THR A 113 -3.56 -3.08 -12.63
CA THR A 113 -3.31 -4.08 -13.67
C THR A 113 -1.79 -4.22 -13.85
N ASP A 114 -1.36 -5.14 -14.70
CA ASP A 114 0.06 -5.34 -14.99
C ASP A 114 0.72 -4.11 -15.62
N THR A 115 -0.07 -3.23 -16.20
CA THR A 115 0.44 -2.10 -16.99
C THR A 115 0.01 -0.73 -16.44
N THR A 116 -0.80 -0.69 -15.37
CA THR A 116 -1.29 0.57 -14.80
C THR A 116 -1.02 0.62 -13.31
N SER A 117 -0.47 1.71 -12.84
CA SER A 117 -0.10 1.87 -11.44
C SER A 117 -0.19 3.32 -10.99
N ALA A 118 -0.33 3.50 -9.69
CA ALA A 118 -0.23 4.79 -9.03
C ALA A 118 0.79 4.70 -7.91
N THR A 119 1.54 5.77 -7.69
CA THR A 119 2.54 5.84 -6.63
C THR A 119 2.23 7.03 -5.73
N PHE A 120 2.20 6.78 -4.42
CA PHE A 120 2.13 7.82 -3.41
C PHE A 120 3.51 8.02 -2.80
N ILE A 121 3.98 9.25 -2.80
CA ILE A 121 5.26 9.64 -2.19
C ILE A 121 4.90 10.58 -1.04
N PRO A 122 5.05 10.12 0.23
CA PRO A 122 4.71 10.97 1.35
C PRO A 122 5.65 12.16 1.45
N PRO A 123 5.19 13.29 2.04
CA PRO A 123 6.07 14.44 2.27
C PRO A 123 7.26 14.04 3.13
N ALA A 124 8.40 14.67 2.89
CA ALA A 124 9.56 14.51 3.74
C ALA A 124 9.25 15.03 5.15
N SER A 125 9.64 14.28 6.17
CA SER A 125 9.37 14.64 7.56
C SER A 125 10.58 14.45 8.45
#